data_b7298ed3eabad9da170fce48b762d9ef
#
_entry.id   b7298ed3eabad9da170fce48b762d9ef
#
_cell.length_a   1.000
_cell.length_b   1.000
_cell.length_c   1.000
_cell.angle_alpha   90.00
_cell.angle_beta   90.00
_cell.angle_gamma   90.00
#
_symmetry.space_group_name_H-M   'P 1'
#
loop_
_entity.id
_entity.type
_entity.pdbx_description
1 polymer ?
#
loop_
_entity_poly.entity_id
_entity_poly.type
_entity_poly.pdbx_seq_one_letter_code
_entity_poly.pdbx_strand_id
1 'polypeptide(L)'
;MATGSRSRTRRDDYVPRHAPAKATEKASKQRSFIRRRWWLLLLLSPLVVILLGLSALYVAYARIQLPNTVPPIRTTYLYDRNGHQISTLHGAVDRTLIHLSQMSPNIIHAVVATEDHDFYNHPGVDVTGILRAAYTDLVKREPVQGASTITEQLVKNVYAGSYEVDPATGLRSYVQPTRSVTEKIREALLAVKLEKELGKDTILEKYLNTVYFGHGAYGIQAAAETYFGKPASKLTVLESASLAGVL
;
A
#
# COMPACT_ATOMS: atom_id res chain seq x y z
N MET A 1 20.46 30.92 108.49
CA MET A 1 20.26 31.66 107.25
C MET A 1 20.85 30.73 106.13
N ALA A 2 19.99 30.22 105.31
CA ALA A 2 20.25 29.12 104.45
C ALA A 2 20.55 29.60 103.02
N THR A 3 21.57 29.12 102.42
CA THR A 3 21.85 29.33 100.99
C THR A 3 21.82 27.97 100.33
N GLY A 4 20.78 27.71 99.50
CA GLY A 4 20.63 26.47 98.73
C GLY A 4 21.39 26.51 97.44
N SER A 5 22.21 25.48 97.22
CA SER A 5 22.90 25.22 95.96
C SER A 5 21.99 24.35 95.09
N ARG A 6 21.65 24.81 93.89
CA ARG A 6 21.02 24.00 92.85
C ARG A 6 22.07 23.44 91.90
N SER A 7 22.24 22.15 91.90
CA SER A 7 23.01 21.39 90.93
C SER A 7 22.19 21.29 89.61
N ARG A 8 22.75 21.77 88.49
CA ARG A 8 22.25 21.51 87.14
C ARG A 8 22.81 20.20 86.62
N THR A 9 21.94 19.25 86.47
CA THR A 9 22.22 18.01 85.69
C THR A 9 22.29 18.32 84.21
N ARG A 10 23.45 18.14 83.60
CA ARG A 10 23.68 18.23 82.17
C ARG A 10 23.08 16.94 81.54
N ARG A 11 22.08 17.05 80.68
CA ARG A 11 21.63 16.00 79.80
C ARG A 11 22.62 15.91 78.64
N ASP A 12 23.32 14.82 78.52
CA ASP A 12 24.13 14.50 77.33
C ASP A 12 23.21 14.08 76.22
N ASP A 13 23.08 14.91 75.17
CA ASP A 13 22.39 14.55 73.94
C ASP A 13 23.22 13.56 73.16
N TYR A 14 22.82 12.27 73.28
CA TYR A 14 23.35 11.20 72.45
C TYR A 14 22.84 11.33 71.03
N VAL A 15 23.70 11.81 70.09
CA VAL A 15 23.46 11.76 68.65
C VAL A 15 24.02 10.46 68.11
N PRO A 16 23.17 9.60 67.54
CA PRO A 16 23.69 8.36 66.93
C PRO A 16 24.39 8.70 65.64
N ARG A 17 25.72 8.68 65.65
CA ARG A 17 26.56 8.65 64.44
C ARG A 17 26.58 7.23 63.89
N HIS A 18 25.69 6.85 63.02
CA HIS A 18 25.93 5.81 62.00
C HIS A 18 24.70 5.63 61.13
N ALA A 19 24.53 6.51 60.13
CA ALA A 19 23.77 6.18 58.95
C ALA A 19 24.63 5.23 58.05
N PRO A 20 24.11 4.19 57.45
CA PRO A 20 24.91 3.24 56.67
C PRO A 20 25.32 3.87 55.32
N ALA A 21 26.55 4.37 55.31
CA ALA A 21 27.17 4.99 54.10
C ALA A 21 27.21 4.06 52.87
N LYS A 22 27.04 2.74 53.06
CA LYS A 22 27.12 1.73 51.98
C LYS A 22 25.87 1.68 51.10
N ALA A 23 24.68 2.09 51.57
CA ALA A 23 23.44 2.07 50.76
C ALA A 23 23.35 3.25 49.80
N THR A 24 23.84 4.42 50.21
CA THR A 24 23.86 5.64 49.39
C THR A 24 24.92 5.58 48.30
N GLU A 25 26.05 4.90 48.52
CA GLU A 25 27.14 4.73 47.56
C GLU A 25 26.73 3.76 46.40
N LYS A 26 25.99 2.68 46.72
CA LYS A 26 25.47 1.77 45.67
C LYS A 26 24.42 2.47 44.78
N ALA A 27 23.53 3.25 45.37
CA ALA A 27 22.49 3.98 44.61
C ALA A 27 23.10 5.10 43.72
N SER A 28 24.18 5.77 44.18
CA SER A 28 24.87 6.77 43.40
C SER A 28 25.65 6.18 42.21
N LYS A 29 26.33 5.04 42.43
CA LYS A 29 27.05 4.32 41.35
C LYS A 29 26.09 3.77 40.30
N GLN A 30 24.91 3.30 40.68
CA GLN A 30 23.90 2.78 39.75
C GLN A 30 23.26 3.90 38.90
N ARG A 31 22.99 5.07 39.50
CA ARG A 31 22.51 6.26 38.76
C ARG A 31 23.55 6.82 37.80
N SER A 32 24.84 6.80 38.16
CA SER A 32 25.92 7.27 37.28
C SER A 32 26.16 6.33 36.09
N PHE A 33 25.97 5.00 36.25
CA PHE A 33 26.06 4.02 35.18
C PHE A 33 24.95 4.17 34.14
N ILE A 34 23.71 4.36 34.56
CA ILE A 34 22.56 4.61 33.68
C ILE A 34 22.74 5.94 32.96
N ARG A 35 23.11 7.01 33.65
CA ARG A 35 23.34 8.34 33.09
C ARG A 35 24.50 8.41 32.08
N ARG A 36 25.49 7.54 32.21
CA ARG A 36 26.67 7.50 31.31
C ARG A 36 26.41 6.73 30.02
N ARG A 37 25.32 5.91 29.96
CA ARG A 37 24.95 5.09 28.80
C ARG A 37 23.59 5.45 28.17
N TRP A 38 22.92 6.49 28.63
CA TRP A 38 21.64 6.91 28.09
C TRP A 38 21.67 7.21 26.58
N TRP A 39 22.82 7.67 26.07
CA TRP A 39 23.05 7.87 24.64
C TRP A 39 22.95 6.56 23.84
N LEU A 40 23.29 5.40 24.41
CA LEU A 40 23.08 4.09 23.77
C LEU A 40 21.58 3.82 23.61
N LEU A 41 20.74 4.21 24.56
CA LEU A 41 19.30 4.08 24.44
C LEU A 41 18.75 4.99 23.34
N LEU A 42 19.33 6.19 23.16
CA LEU A 42 18.95 7.07 22.05
C LEU A 42 19.39 6.51 20.69
N LEU A 43 20.51 5.83 20.60
CA LEU A 43 20.97 5.16 19.38
C LEU A 43 20.20 3.87 19.09
N LEU A 44 19.81 3.12 20.12
CA LEU A 44 19.08 1.86 19.98
C LEU A 44 17.59 2.07 19.78
N SER A 45 17.02 3.16 20.30
CA SER A 45 15.56 3.40 20.20
C SER A 45 15.05 3.43 18.74
N PRO A 46 15.68 4.11 17.76
CA PRO A 46 15.20 4.07 16.39
C PRO A 46 15.28 2.67 15.78
N LEU A 47 16.32 1.91 16.13
CA LEU A 47 16.44 0.52 15.66
C LEU A 47 15.31 -0.36 16.21
N VAL A 48 14.97 -0.22 17.49
CA VAL A 48 13.85 -0.95 18.10
C VAL A 48 12.53 -0.54 17.45
N VAL A 49 12.30 0.75 17.20
CA VAL A 49 11.09 1.23 16.51
C VAL A 49 11.00 0.65 15.10
N ILE A 50 12.10 0.62 14.35
CA ILE A 50 12.15 0.02 13.02
C ILE A 50 11.84 -1.47 13.08
N LEU A 51 12.43 -2.23 14.01
CA LEU A 51 12.19 -3.66 14.17
C LEU A 51 10.74 -3.96 14.56
N LEU A 52 10.14 -3.16 15.44
CA LEU A 52 8.72 -3.28 15.80
C LEU A 52 7.84 -2.96 14.60
N GLY A 53 8.15 -1.93 13.82
CA GLY A 53 7.44 -1.57 12.60
C GLY A 53 7.50 -2.69 11.55
N LEU A 54 8.69 -3.24 11.30
CA LEU A 54 8.87 -4.37 10.38
C LEU A 54 8.15 -5.63 10.86
N SER A 55 8.16 -5.91 12.18
CA SER A 55 7.42 -7.02 12.77
C SER A 55 5.91 -6.85 12.60
N ALA A 56 5.38 -5.65 12.84
CA ALA A 56 3.98 -5.35 12.63
C ALA A 56 3.57 -5.50 11.15
N LEU A 57 4.42 -5.02 10.25
CA LEU A 57 4.22 -5.15 8.80
C LEU A 57 4.23 -6.63 8.36
N TYR A 58 5.15 -7.43 8.89
CA TYR A 58 5.21 -8.86 8.63
C TYR A 58 3.97 -9.60 9.14
N VAL A 59 3.48 -9.28 10.34
CA VAL A 59 2.25 -9.86 10.89
C VAL A 59 1.03 -9.46 10.04
N ALA A 60 0.96 -8.19 9.62
CA ALA A 60 -0.09 -7.72 8.72
C ALA A 60 -0.07 -8.49 7.39
N TYR A 61 1.12 -8.63 6.76
CA TYR A 61 1.32 -9.41 5.54
C TYR A 61 0.90 -10.88 5.70
N ALA A 62 1.27 -11.52 6.81
CA ALA A 62 0.94 -12.93 7.07
C ALA A 62 -0.57 -13.16 7.25
N ARG A 63 -1.28 -12.19 7.82
CA ARG A 63 -2.73 -12.25 8.06
C ARG A 63 -3.58 -11.85 6.88
N ILE A 64 -3.04 -11.07 5.95
CA ILE A 64 -3.81 -10.61 4.79
C ILE A 64 -4.08 -11.79 3.86
N GLN A 65 -5.34 -11.95 3.45
CA GLN A 65 -5.75 -12.95 2.47
C GLN A 65 -6.12 -12.23 1.18
N LEU A 66 -5.78 -12.84 0.04
CA LEU A 66 -6.30 -12.34 -1.22
C LEU A 66 -7.81 -12.60 -1.25
N PRO A 67 -8.63 -11.56 -1.43
CA PRO A 67 -10.07 -11.75 -1.55
C PRO A 67 -10.39 -12.61 -2.78
N ASN A 68 -11.39 -13.48 -2.67
CA ASN A 68 -11.93 -14.16 -3.83
C ASN A 68 -12.47 -13.10 -4.81
N THR A 69 -11.88 -13.03 -5.99
CA THR A 69 -12.36 -12.11 -7.02
C THR A 69 -13.71 -12.57 -7.53
N VAL A 70 -14.70 -11.71 -7.45
CA VAL A 70 -15.94 -11.90 -8.22
C VAL A 70 -15.56 -11.73 -9.69
N PRO A 71 -15.96 -12.66 -10.59
CA PRO A 71 -15.71 -12.48 -12.00
C PRO A 71 -16.22 -11.10 -12.45
N PRO A 72 -15.43 -10.36 -13.22
CA PRO A 72 -15.86 -9.05 -13.69
C PRO A 72 -17.13 -9.19 -14.53
N ILE A 73 -18.04 -8.21 -14.41
CA ILE A 73 -19.20 -8.10 -15.27
C ILE A 73 -18.71 -8.04 -16.72
N ARG A 74 -19.23 -8.90 -17.58
CA ARG A 74 -18.85 -9.01 -18.99
C ARG A 74 -19.98 -8.50 -19.87
N THR A 75 -19.63 -7.97 -21.01
CA THR A 75 -20.60 -7.68 -22.09
C THR A 75 -21.15 -8.99 -22.63
N THR A 76 -22.47 -9.07 -22.78
CA THR A 76 -23.14 -10.20 -23.41
C THR A 76 -23.48 -9.85 -24.85
N TYR A 77 -23.01 -10.64 -25.78
CA TYR A 77 -23.30 -10.46 -27.21
C TYR A 77 -24.47 -11.37 -27.61
N LEU A 78 -25.46 -10.81 -28.26
CA LEU A 78 -26.61 -11.54 -28.83
C LEU A 78 -26.38 -11.75 -30.32
N TYR A 79 -26.46 -12.98 -30.76
CA TYR A 79 -26.32 -13.35 -32.17
C TYR A 79 -27.61 -13.93 -32.71
N ASP A 80 -27.85 -13.73 -34.01
CA ASP A 80 -28.92 -14.43 -34.73
C ASP A 80 -28.52 -15.91 -34.99
N ARG A 81 -29.42 -16.68 -35.56
CA ARG A 81 -29.19 -18.08 -35.92
C ARG A 81 -28.11 -18.27 -36.99
N ASN A 82 -27.71 -17.21 -37.69
CA ASN A 82 -26.69 -17.21 -38.74
C ASN A 82 -25.34 -16.71 -38.22
N GLY A 83 -25.26 -16.38 -36.92
CA GLY A 83 -24.03 -15.86 -36.29
C GLY A 83 -23.82 -14.37 -36.46
N HIS A 84 -24.79 -13.62 -36.97
CA HIS A 84 -24.71 -12.17 -37.03
C HIS A 84 -25.07 -11.58 -35.66
N GLN A 85 -24.25 -10.66 -35.18
CA GLN A 85 -24.48 -9.98 -33.92
C GLN A 85 -25.70 -9.04 -34.05
N ILE A 86 -26.74 -9.32 -33.27
CA ILE A 86 -27.96 -8.53 -33.26
C ILE A 86 -27.86 -7.35 -32.30
N SER A 87 -27.24 -7.59 -31.12
CA SER A 87 -27.16 -6.60 -30.07
C SER A 87 -26.07 -6.93 -29.08
N THR A 88 -25.62 -5.93 -28.34
CA THR A 88 -24.79 -6.07 -27.15
C THR A 88 -25.58 -5.68 -25.93
N LEU A 89 -25.65 -6.57 -24.94
CA LEU A 89 -26.18 -6.27 -23.63
C LEU A 89 -24.97 -6.03 -22.70
N HIS A 90 -24.66 -4.78 -22.48
CA HIS A 90 -23.76 -4.36 -21.43
C HIS A 90 -24.59 -3.53 -20.44
N GLY A 91 -24.32 -3.73 -19.14
CA GLY A 91 -24.85 -2.83 -18.12
C GLY A 91 -24.13 -1.48 -18.21
N ALA A 92 -23.81 -0.89 -17.07
CA ALA A 92 -23.00 0.33 -17.01
C ALA A 92 -21.53 0.14 -17.46
N VAL A 93 -21.13 -1.09 -17.81
CA VAL A 93 -19.74 -1.46 -18.08
C VAL A 93 -19.64 -2.27 -19.36
N ASP A 94 -18.98 -1.74 -20.38
CA ASP A 94 -18.54 -2.51 -21.54
C ASP A 94 -17.18 -3.13 -21.25
N ARG A 95 -17.10 -4.49 -21.26
CA ARG A 95 -15.88 -5.24 -20.96
C ARG A 95 -15.80 -6.55 -21.71
N THR A 96 -14.82 -6.65 -22.57
CA THR A 96 -14.44 -7.86 -23.28
C THR A 96 -13.06 -8.30 -22.82
N LEU A 97 -12.98 -9.50 -22.23
CA LEU A 97 -11.71 -10.04 -21.75
C LEU A 97 -10.97 -10.74 -22.88
N ILE A 98 -9.69 -10.41 -23.04
CA ILE A 98 -8.78 -11.02 -24.02
C ILE A 98 -7.49 -11.45 -23.35
N HIS A 99 -6.82 -12.49 -23.89
CA HIS A 99 -5.50 -12.89 -23.40
C HIS A 99 -4.43 -11.87 -23.77
N LEU A 100 -3.37 -11.80 -22.96
CA LEU A 100 -2.24 -10.88 -23.21
C LEU A 100 -1.66 -11.09 -24.62
N SER A 101 -1.60 -12.34 -25.10
CA SER A 101 -1.15 -12.70 -26.45
C SER A 101 -2.04 -12.16 -27.59
N GLN A 102 -3.25 -11.73 -27.29
CA GLN A 102 -4.20 -11.13 -28.23
C GLN A 102 -4.14 -9.59 -28.21
N MET A 103 -3.28 -9.00 -27.36
CA MET A 103 -3.04 -7.57 -27.30
C MET A 103 -1.86 -7.20 -28.18
N SER A 104 -1.88 -6.01 -28.77
CA SER A 104 -0.73 -5.47 -29.51
C SER A 104 0.47 -5.31 -28.56
N PRO A 105 1.67 -5.73 -28.94
CA PRO A 105 2.88 -5.42 -28.16
C PRO A 105 3.06 -3.93 -27.90
N ASN A 106 2.55 -3.08 -28.79
CA ASN A 106 2.65 -1.63 -28.63
C ASN A 106 1.93 -1.12 -27.37
N ILE A 107 0.72 -1.62 -27.09
CA ILE A 107 -0.01 -1.20 -25.87
C ILE A 107 0.64 -1.76 -24.60
N ILE A 108 1.15 -2.97 -24.64
CA ILE A 108 1.88 -3.57 -23.53
C ILE A 108 3.09 -2.68 -23.17
N HIS A 109 3.91 -2.34 -24.18
CA HIS A 109 5.07 -1.48 -23.97
C HIS A 109 4.69 -0.06 -23.53
N ALA A 110 3.66 0.53 -24.15
CA ALA A 110 3.22 1.88 -23.81
C ALA A 110 2.76 1.99 -22.36
N VAL A 111 1.93 1.03 -21.90
CA VAL A 111 1.43 1.03 -20.53
C VAL A 111 2.54 0.77 -19.51
N VAL A 112 3.42 -0.19 -19.76
CA VAL A 112 4.56 -0.44 -18.86
C VAL A 112 5.49 0.78 -18.82
N ALA A 113 5.78 1.41 -19.95
CA ALA A 113 6.65 2.59 -19.99
C ALA A 113 6.05 3.81 -19.27
N THR A 114 4.73 3.97 -19.30
CA THR A 114 4.03 5.14 -18.72
C THR A 114 3.70 4.94 -17.26
N GLU A 115 3.14 3.78 -16.90
CA GLU A 115 2.59 3.52 -15.58
C GLU A 115 3.61 2.92 -14.61
N ASP A 116 4.51 2.07 -15.11
CA ASP A 116 5.42 1.30 -14.25
C ASP A 116 6.63 0.79 -15.03
N HIS A 117 7.57 1.69 -15.30
CA HIS A 117 8.74 1.41 -16.16
C HIS A 117 9.54 0.18 -15.69
N ASP A 118 9.63 -0.04 -14.39
CA ASP A 118 10.37 -1.16 -13.79
C ASP A 118 9.48 -2.36 -13.43
N PHE A 119 8.27 -2.44 -14.01
CA PHE A 119 7.25 -3.44 -13.71
C PHE A 119 7.80 -4.87 -13.57
N TYR A 120 8.63 -5.31 -14.50
CA TYR A 120 9.18 -6.66 -14.52
C TYR A 120 10.29 -6.92 -13.49
N ASN A 121 10.82 -5.86 -12.85
CA ASN A 121 12.00 -5.95 -11.99
C ASN A 121 11.70 -5.85 -10.48
N HIS A 122 10.51 -5.40 -10.08
CA HIS A 122 10.15 -5.26 -8.66
C HIS A 122 9.06 -6.27 -8.23
N PRO A 123 8.95 -6.61 -6.94
CA PRO A 123 8.00 -7.60 -6.43
C PRO A 123 6.62 -6.99 -6.06
N GLY A 124 6.01 -6.23 -6.93
CA GLY A 124 4.68 -5.63 -6.75
C GLY A 124 4.66 -4.21 -6.19
N VAL A 125 5.75 -3.78 -5.55
CA VAL A 125 5.95 -2.41 -5.04
C VAL A 125 7.33 -1.93 -5.47
N ASP A 126 7.40 -0.77 -6.10
CA ASP A 126 8.67 -0.12 -6.45
C ASP A 126 9.17 0.75 -5.28
N VAL A 127 9.96 0.13 -4.38
CA VAL A 127 10.57 0.83 -3.24
C VAL A 127 11.50 1.95 -3.70
N THR A 128 12.21 1.75 -4.82
CA THR A 128 13.14 2.76 -5.36
C THR A 128 12.40 3.95 -5.93
N GLY A 129 11.29 3.72 -6.61
CA GLY A 129 10.36 4.74 -7.09
C GLY A 129 9.74 5.54 -5.95
N ILE A 130 9.28 4.86 -4.89
CA ILE A 130 8.75 5.52 -3.68
C ILE A 130 9.81 6.42 -3.03
N LEU A 131 11.04 5.93 -2.84
CA LEU A 131 12.12 6.74 -2.28
C LEU A 131 12.48 7.92 -3.16
N ARG A 132 12.51 7.73 -4.49
CA ARG A 132 12.74 8.80 -5.47
C ARG A 132 11.63 9.84 -5.41
N ALA A 133 10.37 9.42 -5.38
CA ALA A 133 9.22 10.31 -5.24
C ALA A 133 9.30 11.12 -3.94
N ALA A 134 9.51 10.46 -2.79
CA ALA A 134 9.63 11.11 -1.49
C ALA A 134 10.79 12.13 -1.45
N TYR A 135 11.94 11.81 -2.04
CA TYR A 135 13.05 12.75 -2.16
C TYR A 135 12.68 13.97 -3.03
N THR A 136 12.01 13.73 -4.16
CA THR A 136 11.60 14.80 -5.07
C THR A 136 10.55 15.72 -4.42
N ASP A 137 9.55 15.15 -3.74
CA ASP A 137 8.55 15.90 -2.99
C ASP A 137 9.20 16.80 -1.92
N LEU A 138 10.18 16.25 -1.19
CA LEU A 138 10.87 16.99 -0.15
C LEU A 138 11.70 18.16 -0.72
N VAL A 139 12.36 17.95 -1.86
CA VAL A 139 13.27 18.93 -2.46
C VAL A 139 12.52 19.94 -3.33
N LYS A 140 11.60 19.49 -4.18
CA LYS A 140 10.86 20.35 -5.11
C LYS A 140 9.58 20.93 -4.53
N ARG A 141 9.07 20.36 -3.43
CA ARG A 141 7.77 20.71 -2.79
C ARG A 141 6.57 20.57 -3.74
N GLU A 142 6.71 19.74 -4.76
CA GLU A 142 5.66 19.41 -5.72
C GLU A 142 5.29 17.93 -5.53
N PRO A 143 4.00 17.60 -5.32
CA PRO A 143 3.59 16.21 -5.17
C PRO A 143 3.87 15.46 -6.48
N VAL A 144 4.77 14.47 -6.42
CA VAL A 144 5.07 13.61 -7.58
C VAL A 144 3.93 12.62 -7.75
N GLN A 145 3.23 12.74 -8.87
CA GLN A 145 2.24 11.76 -9.30
C GLN A 145 2.98 10.56 -9.94
N GLY A 146 2.42 9.33 -9.79
CA GLY A 146 2.90 8.16 -10.50
C GLY A 146 3.79 7.20 -9.70
N ALA A 147 3.75 7.23 -8.36
CA ALA A 147 4.51 6.27 -7.54
C ALA A 147 3.80 4.91 -7.34
N SER A 148 2.60 4.69 -7.88
CA SER A 148 1.86 3.43 -7.74
C SER A 148 2.19 2.50 -8.90
N THR A 149 2.52 1.24 -8.59
CA THR A 149 2.81 0.22 -9.59
C THR A 149 1.53 -0.29 -10.28
N ILE A 150 1.68 -0.95 -11.43
CA ILE A 150 0.58 -1.65 -12.13
C ILE A 150 -0.10 -2.65 -11.19
N THR A 151 0.68 -3.36 -10.38
CA THR A 151 0.13 -4.34 -9.43
C THR A 151 -0.66 -3.68 -8.31
N GLU A 152 -0.21 -2.56 -7.76
CA GLU A 152 -0.97 -1.77 -6.78
C GLU A 152 -2.27 -1.21 -7.38
N GLN A 153 -2.24 -0.73 -8.63
CA GLN A 153 -3.42 -0.27 -9.34
C GLN A 153 -4.42 -1.40 -9.59
N LEU A 154 -3.94 -2.59 -9.99
CA LEU A 154 -4.79 -3.78 -10.12
C LEU A 154 -5.43 -4.16 -8.79
N VAL A 155 -4.65 -4.18 -7.71
CA VAL A 155 -5.15 -4.46 -6.36
C VAL A 155 -6.25 -3.48 -5.98
N LYS A 156 -6.03 -2.19 -6.16
CA LYS A 156 -7.02 -1.14 -5.88
C LYS A 156 -8.31 -1.34 -6.68
N ASN A 157 -8.20 -1.70 -7.95
CA ASN A 157 -9.35 -1.79 -8.86
C ASN A 157 -10.14 -3.10 -8.72
N VAL A 158 -9.56 -4.16 -8.15
CA VAL A 158 -10.17 -5.51 -8.15
C VAL A 158 -10.23 -6.16 -6.77
N TYR A 159 -9.23 -5.91 -5.92
CA TYR A 159 -9.03 -6.69 -4.69
C TYR A 159 -9.24 -5.88 -3.41
N ALA A 160 -8.98 -4.58 -3.42
CA ALA A 160 -8.99 -3.77 -2.19
C ALA A 160 -10.36 -3.17 -1.84
N GLY A 161 -11.25 -2.98 -2.83
CA GLY A 161 -12.58 -2.44 -2.62
C GLY A 161 -13.63 -3.48 -2.26
N SER A 162 -14.86 -3.06 -2.24
CA SER A 162 -16.05 -3.88 -2.00
C SER A 162 -16.99 -3.87 -3.19
N TYR A 163 -17.86 -4.89 -3.29
CA TYR A 163 -18.94 -4.90 -4.24
C TYR A 163 -20.23 -4.52 -3.53
N GLU A 164 -20.85 -3.45 -3.99
CA GLU A 164 -22.19 -3.04 -3.54
C GLU A 164 -23.23 -3.45 -4.57
N VAL A 165 -24.38 -3.88 -4.08
CA VAL A 165 -25.55 -4.20 -4.93
C VAL A 165 -26.53 -3.06 -4.82
N ASP A 166 -26.83 -2.42 -5.94
CA ASP A 166 -27.90 -1.44 -6.00
C ASP A 166 -29.26 -2.14 -5.72
N PRO A 167 -29.96 -1.78 -4.65
CA PRO A 167 -31.20 -2.45 -4.27
C PRO A 167 -32.34 -2.25 -5.28
N ALA A 168 -32.30 -1.20 -6.10
CA ALA A 168 -33.32 -0.92 -7.10
C ALA A 168 -33.13 -1.71 -8.39
N THR A 169 -31.89 -1.93 -8.81
CA THR A 169 -31.55 -2.57 -10.09
C THR A 169 -30.96 -3.96 -9.96
N GLY A 170 -30.50 -4.35 -8.75
CA GLY A 170 -29.78 -5.59 -8.52
C GLY A 170 -28.37 -5.61 -9.13
N LEU A 171 -27.92 -4.51 -9.72
CA LEU A 171 -26.61 -4.41 -10.33
C LEU A 171 -25.51 -4.30 -9.27
N ARG A 172 -24.43 -5.02 -9.51
CA ARG A 172 -23.22 -4.93 -8.67
C ARG A 172 -22.29 -3.87 -9.21
N SER A 173 -21.88 -2.95 -8.34
CA SER A 173 -20.85 -1.95 -8.63
C SER A 173 -19.65 -2.17 -7.74
N TYR A 174 -18.44 -1.96 -8.26
CA TYR A 174 -17.23 -1.99 -7.47
C TYR A 174 -16.99 -0.63 -6.84
N VAL A 175 -16.93 -0.59 -5.52
CA VAL A 175 -16.64 0.63 -4.76
C VAL A 175 -15.16 0.59 -4.35
N GLN A 176 -14.40 1.56 -4.82
CA GLN A 176 -13.00 1.68 -4.49
C GLN A 176 -12.81 2.01 -3.01
N PRO A 177 -11.72 1.55 -2.38
CA PRO A 177 -11.41 1.86 -0.99
C PRO A 177 -11.18 3.37 -0.80
N THR A 178 -11.42 3.84 0.41
CA THR A 178 -11.14 5.22 0.80
C THR A 178 -9.63 5.50 0.72
N ARG A 179 -9.27 6.71 0.33
CA ARG A 179 -7.86 7.13 0.28
C ARG A 179 -7.35 7.39 1.69
N SER A 180 -6.77 6.39 2.34
CA SER A 180 -6.09 6.49 3.63
C SER A 180 -4.70 5.87 3.56
N VAL A 181 -3.80 6.28 4.45
CA VAL A 181 -2.46 5.68 4.56
C VAL A 181 -2.54 4.20 4.88
N THR A 182 -3.50 3.81 5.72
CA THR A 182 -3.73 2.41 6.09
C THR A 182 -4.15 1.57 4.87
N GLU A 183 -5.06 2.09 4.05
CA GLU A 183 -5.45 1.41 2.81
C GLU A 183 -4.30 1.34 1.82
N LYS A 184 -3.47 2.38 1.72
CA LYS A 184 -2.29 2.33 0.85
C LYS A 184 -1.27 1.27 1.28
N ILE A 185 -1.05 1.11 2.59
CA ILE A 185 -0.21 0.02 3.12
C ILE A 185 -0.84 -1.34 2.81
N ARG A 186 -2.15 -1.47 2.96
CA ARG A 186 -2.87 -2.70 2.62
C ARG A 186 -2.78 -3.04 1.13
N GLU A 187 -2.96 -2.08 0.24
CA GLU A 187 -2.77 -2.22 -1.21
C GLU A 187 -1.36 -2.73 -1.54
N ALA A 188 -0.32 -2.12 -0.95
CA ALA A 188 1.06 -2.52 -1.14
C ALA A 188 1.33 -3.96 -0.66
N LEU A 189 0.82 -4.35 0.51
CA LEU A 189 0.94 -5.72 1.02
C LEU A 189 0.20 -6.74 0.15
N LEU A 190 -0.99 -6.39 -0.33
CA LEU A 190 -1.74 -7.21 -1.28
C LEU A 190 -1.01 -7.33 -2.62
N ALA A 191 -0.39 -6.25 -3.12
CA ALA A 191 0.39 -6.27 -4.35
C ALA A 191 1.57 -7.23 -4.26
N VAL A 192 2.35 -7.17 -3.18
CA VAL A 192 3.45 -8.12 -2.94
C VAL A 192 2.96 -9.57 -2.86
N LYS A 193 1.79 -9.79 -2.26
CA LYS A 193 1.21 -11.13 -2.16
C LYS A 193 0.70 -11.62 -3.51
N LEU A 194 0.05 -10.76 -4.27
CA LEU A 194 -0.46 -11.07 -5.61
C LEU A 194 0.68 -11.47 -6.56
N GLU A 195 1.80 -10.76 -6.52
CA GLU A 195 3.00 -11.06 -7.31
C GLU A 195 3.61 -12.43 -7.00
N LYS A 196 3.45 -12.92 -5.76
CA LYS A 196 3.91 -14.27 -5.39
C LYS A 196 2.99 -15.37 -5.92
N GLU A 197 1.71 -15.08 -6.08
CA GLU A 197 0.70 -16.05 -6.54
C GLU A 197 0.53 -16.02 -8.05
N LEU A 198 0.71 -14.85 -8.67
CA LEU A 198 0.53 -14.65 -10.11
C LEU A 198 1.83 -14.17 -10.75
N GLY A 199 2.13 -14.67 -11.93
CA GLY A 199 3.24 -14.13 -12.74
C GLY A 199 2.92 -12.76 -13.31
N LYS A 200 3.97 -12.01 -13.68
CA LYS A 200 3.90 -10.64 -14.23
C LYS A 200 2.92 -10.53 -15.40
N ASP A 201 3.02 -11.42 -16.37
CA ASP A 201 2.15 -11.40 -17.54
C ASP A 201 0.67 -11.60 -17.18
N THR A 202 0.38 -12.44 -16.18
CA THR A 202 -0.99 -12.64 -15.69
C THR A 202 -1.51 -11.37 -14.99
N ILE A 203 -0.66 -10.68 -14.24
CA ILE A 203 -1.00 -9.42 -13.59
C ILE A 203 -1.29 -8.35 -14.63
N LEU A 204 -0.42 -8.21 -15.63
CA LEU A 204 -0.59 -7.26 -16.71
C LEU A 204 -1.83 -7.54 -17.55
N GLU A 205 -2.10 -8.82 -17.87
CA GLU A 205 -3.34 -9.24 -18.54
C GLU A 205 -4.58 -8.81 -17.75
N LYS A 206 -4.59 -9.10 -16.44
CA LYS A 206 -5.71 -8.71 -15.57
C LYS A 206 -5.86 -7.19 -15.50
N TYR A 207 -4.76 -6.46 -15.37
CA TYR A 207 -4.76 -5.00 -15.34
C TYR A 207 -5.35 -4.42 -16.61
N LEU A 208 -4.83 -4.79 -17.78
CA LEU A 208 -5.30 -4.30 -19.08
C LEU A 208 -6.74 -4.70 -19.40
N ASN A 209 -7.26 -5.78 -18.80
CA ASN A 209 -8.64 -6.19 -18.92
C ASN A 209 -9.59 -5.50 -17.91
N THR A 210 -9.08 -4.75 -16.93
CA THR A 210 -9.91 -4.21 -15.84
C THR A 210 -9.86 -2.71 -15.71
N VAL A 211 -8.78 -2.07 -16.10
CA VAL A 211 -8.58 -0.63 -15.95
C VAL A 211 -9.57 0.15 -16.79
N TYR A 212 -10.01 1.30 -16.27
CA TYR A 212 -10.96 2.19 -16.93
C TYR A 212 -10.24 3.16 -17.85
N PHE A 213 -10.60 3.15 -19.13
CA PHE A 213 -10.04 4.02 -20.18
C PHE A 213 -10.95 5.23 -20.52
N GLY A 214 -11.95 5.51 -19.69
CA GLY A 214 -12.93 6.56 -20.01
C GLY A 214 -14.07 6.06 -20.91
N HIS A 215 -15.07 6.91 -21.10
CA HIS A 215 -16.19 6.68 -22.02
C HIS A 215 -16.92 5.35 -21.86
N GLY A 216 -17.00 4.82 -20.62
CA GLY A 216 -17.62 3.54 -20.33
C GLY A 216 -16.75 2.32 -20.67
N ALA A 217 -15.59 2.49 -21.28
CA ALA A 217 -14.71 1.41 -21.70
C ALA A 217 -13.85 0.89 -20.54
N TYR A 218 -14.08 -0.34 -20.14
CA TYR A 218 -13.31 -1.05 -19.14
C TYR A 218 -12.50 -2.17 -19.82
N GLY A 219 -11.20 -2.06 -19.74
CA GLY A 219 -10.25 -2.95 -20.40
C GLY A 219 -9.91 -2.53 -21.82
N ILE A 220 -8.76 -3.00 -22.27
CA ILE A 220 -8.11 -2.55 -23.50
C ILE A 220 -8.91 -2.90 -24.78
N GLN A 221 -9.62 -4.03 -24.80
CA GLN A 221 -10.40 -4.41 -25.98
C GLN A 221 -11.56 -3.43 -26.18
N ALA A 222 -12.33 -3.15 -25.13
CA ALA A 222 -13.41 -2.17 -25.18
C ALA A 222 -12.89 -0.77 -25.53
N ALA A 223 -11.74 -0.37 -24.96
CA ALA A 223 -11.11 0.90 -25.28
C ALA A 223 -10.70 1.00 -26.77
N ALA A 224 -10.06 -0.03 -27.31
CA ALA A 224 -9.64 -0.08 -28.71
C ALA A 224 -10.83 0.03 -29.67
N GLU A 225 -11.94 -0.63 -29.37
CA GLU A 225 -13.17 -0.56 -30.14
C GLU A 225 -13.86 0.80 -30.02
N THR A 226 -13.95 1.33 -28.79
CA THR A 226 -14.61 2.62 -28.51
C THR A 226 -13.89 3.79 -29.17
N TYR A 227 -12.57 3.85 -29.06
CA TYR A 227 -11.80 5.01 -29.54
C TYR A 227 -11.35 4.88 -31.01
N PHE A 228 -11.10 3.64 -31.49
CA PHE A 228 -10.50 3.42 -32.79
C PHE A 228 -11.26 2.46 -33.69
N GLY A 229 -12.37 1.86 -33.24
CA GLY A 229 -13.22 0.97 -34.05
C GLY A 229 -12.50 -0.32 -34.50
N LYS A 230 -11.53 -0.80 -33.73
CA LYS A 230 -10.72 -1.99 -34.07
C LYS A 230 -10.30 -2.79 -32.84
N PRO A 231 -9.93 -4.08 -33.01
CA PRO A 231 -9.49 -4.91 -31.90
C PRO A 231 -8.14 -4.45 -31.34
N ALA A 232 -7.92 -4.68 -30.05
CA ALA A 232 -6.69 -4.31 -29.33
C ALA A 232 -5.42 -4.88 -29.94
N SER A 233 -5.51 -6.02 -30.65
CA SER A 233 -4.38 -6.63 -31.37
C SER A 233 -3.83 -5.79 -32.52
N LYS A 234 -4.63 -4.84 -33.03
CA LYS A 234 -4.27 -3.98 -34.18
C LYS A 234 -3.92 -2.56 -33.77
N LEU A 235 -3.76 -2.28 -32.49
CA LEU A 235 -3.35 -0.94 -32.04
C LEU A 235 -1.94 -0.60 -32.53
N THR A 236 -1.82 0.56 -33.14
CA THR A 236 -0.54 1.17 -33.54
C THR A 236 0.19 1.77 -32.34
N VAL A 237 1.44 2.16 -32.51
CA VAL A 237 2.23 2.82 -31.45
C VAL A 237 1.54 4.10 -30.96
N LEU A 238 1.06 4.94 -31.89
CA LEU A 238 0.42 6.22 -31.53
C LEU A 238 -0.89 6.01 -30.75
N GLU A 239 -1.72 5.09 -31.20
CA GLU A 239 -2.99 4.76 -30.53
C GLU A 239 -2.74 4.13 -29.15
N SER A 240 -1.73 3.26 -29.05
CA SER A 240 -1.32 2.67 -27.79
C SER A 240 -0.81 3.72 -26.80
N ALA A 241 0.02 4.64 -27.25
CA ALA A 241 0.49 5.76 -26.44
C ALA A 241 -0.65 6.68 -26.01
N SER A 242 -1.64 6.92 -26.90
CA SER A 242 -2.82 7.70 -26.57
C SER A 242 -3.66 7.04 -25.49
N LEU A 243 -3.88 5.72 -25.58
CA LEU A 243 -4.62 4.97 -24.54
C LEU A 243 -3.84 4.90 -23.22
N ALA A 244 -2.53 4.70 -23.27
CA ALA A 244 -1.71 4.71 -22.06
C ALA A 244 -1.71 6.07 -21.36
N GLY A 245 -1.84 7.17 -22.11
CA GLY A 245 -1.94 8.52 -21.55
C GLY A 245 -3.30 8.88 -20.95
N VAL A 246 -4.31 8.01 -21.08
CA VAL A 246 -5.65 8.19 -20.49
C VAL A 246 -5.73 7.55 -19.10
N LEU A 247 -4.82 6.64 -18.75
CA LEU A 247 -4.76 5.95 -17.47
C LEU A 247 -4.24 6.86 -16.37
#